data_706a63177bec34fc358547ae6fe28e5c
#
_entry.id   706a63177bec34fc358547ae6fe28e5c
#
_cell.length_a   1.000
_cell.length_b   1.000
_cell.length_c   1.000
_cell.angle_alpha   90.00
_cell.angle_beta   90.00
_cell.angle_gamma   90.00
#
_symmetry.space_group_name_H-M   'P 1'
#
loop_
_entity.id
_entity.type
_entity.pdbx_description
1 polymer ?
#
loop_
_entity_poly.entity_id
_entity_poly.type
_entity_poly.pdbx_seq_one_letter_code
_entity_poly.pdbx_strand_id
1 'polypeptide(L)'
;MQKQEIFNIFVLFILSFSVNYYYGSLGVFPIDTFAFFDSANLINKGLLPIRDYWTSNGFLVDIIQSFFFKLFGANWFAYLLHSSLLNFIFAYLTYKFLIFEGLSSRSSLFYSACVAILAYSSAGVPFPDHHSLILSIISIYALIYALRNNSSIFIFISLLFLILAFLSKQTPAGMFLIMFLIYVVLYSIETKNFSFIKKSFIFILLLIFSILILLIINKIGIKNFIIQYLFFPLTIGVERSSNFQFVSILKSFIGEYKFFLLAILTVFYQFISLKKKKFSNLFETKIIFLFVVLIAIINQEMMKNQNIIFFLLPIIFGIIHSQIKLTKKINKTAIVLSIIFINTFITLKYHERFNMDRKFMDLQNIDKSNYISGEEISSNLKGLKWVTKINQTNLKDEVNLIKNSIQYLKNNKDNSIIISEYQFINSEIDHNIYPPNRWYTKDGVSYPLSKNIYREYYIDFFKQKLFDKDIKNIFTILPLDQKSFDFIFKSNCIKSISINEILFKHELLNCFEK
;
A
#
# COMPACT_ATOMS: atom_id res chain seq x y z
N MET A 1 -1.46 16.96 32.20
CA MET A 1 -1.21 16.89 30.75
C MET A 1 -0.66 15.53 30.32
N GLN A 2 0.42 15.04 30.93
CA GLN A 2 1.08 13.78 30.57
C GLN A 2 0.20 12.52 30.64
N LYS A 3 -0.60 12.35 31.72
CA LYS A 3 -1.50 11.18 31.89
C LYS A 3 -2.60 11.12 30.81
N GLN A 4 -3.19 12.25 30.44
CA GLN A 4 -4.22 12.30 29.40
C GLN A 4 -3.64 11.98 28.01
N GLU A 5 -2.42 12.40 27.73
CA GLU A 5 -1.75 12.12 26.46
C GLU A 5 -1.42 10.63 26.34
N ILE A 6 -0.89 10.02 27.39
CA ILE A 6 -0.64 8.57 27.45
C ILE A 6 -1.92 7.77 27.23
N PHE A 7 -3.01 8.17 27.88
CA PHE A 7 -4.32 7.54 27.65
C PHE A 7 -4.77 7.64 26.19
N ASN A 8 -4.65 8.81 25.57
CA ASN A 8 -5.05 9.01 24.18
C ASN A 8 -4.21 8.17 23.21
N ILE A 9 -2.90 8.06 23.46
CA ILE A 9 -1.99 7.19 22.69
C ILE A 9 -2.43 5.73 22.80
N PHE A 10 -2.73 5.29 24.03
CA PHE A 10 -3.19 3.91 24.28
C PHE A 10 -4.52 3.62 23.55
N VAL A 11 -5.48 4.55 23.58
CA VAL A 11 -6.75 4.40 22.85
C VAL A 11 -6.52 4.25 21.35
N LEU A 12 -5.66 5.09 20.74
CA LEU A 12 -5.34 5.00 19.32
C LEU A 12 -4.62 3.70 18.97
N PHE A 13 -3.73 3.23 19.85
CA PHE A 13 -3.04 1.95 19.69
C PHE A 13 -4.04 0.78 19.66
N ILE A 14 -4.89 0.68 20.69
CA ILE A 14 -5.89 -0.41 20.78
C ILE A 14 -6.84 -0.37 19.58
N LEU A 15 -7.32 0.81 19.19
CA LEU A 15 -8.25 0.95 18.08
C LEU A 15 -7.60 0.53 16.74
N SER A 16 -6.41 1.02 16.45
CA SER A 16 -5.68 0.67 15.22
C SER A 16 -5.40 -0.84 15.14
N PHE A 17 -4.97 -1.43 16.25
CA PHE A 17 -4.73 -2.87 16.33
C PHE A 17 -6.01 -3.68 16.15
N SER A 18 -7.06 -3.35 16.89
CA SER A 18 -8.32 -4.10 16.85
C SER A 18 -8.93 -4.10 15.45
N VAL A 19 -8.96 -2.95 14.78
CA VAL A 19 -9.50 -2.83 13.41
C VAL A 19 -8.69 -3.66 12.42
N ASN A 20 -7.37 -3.47 12.40
CA ASN A 20 -6.50 -4.20 11.47
C ASN A 20 -6.53 -5.71 11.72
N TYR A 21 -6.43 -6.12 13.00
CA TYR A 21 -6.42 -7.53 13.36
C TYR A 21 -7.74 -8.22 12.99
N TYR A 22 -8.88 -7.58 13.29
CA TYR A 22 -10.19 -8.12 12.96
C TYR A 22 -10.33 -8.38 11.47
N TYR A 23 -10.08 -7.36 10.63
CA TYR A 23 -10.24 -7.48 9.19
C TYR A 23 -9.14 -8.32 8.53
N GLY A 24 -7.91 -8.24 9.03
CA GLY A 24 -6.81 -9.04 8.53
C GLY A 24 -6.92 -10.52 8.88
N SER A 25 -7.66 -10.87 9.93
CA SER A 25 -7.86 -12.26 10.34
C SER A 25 -8.99 -12.97 9.58
N LEU A 26 -9.81 -12.27 8.80
CA LEU A 26 -10.99 -12.85 8.15
C LEU A 26 -10.85 -12.90 6.64
N GLY A 27 -10.84 -14.10 6.09
CA GLY A 27 -10.90 -14.36 4.66
C GLY A 27 -9.58 -14.21 3.91
N VAL A 28 -9.48 -14.87 2.79
CA VAL A 28 -8.31 -14.93 1.93
C VAL A 28 -8.65 -14.36 0.56
N PHE A 29 -7.87 -13.38 0.15
CA PHE A 29 -7.80 -12.86 -1.22
C PHE A 29 -6.47 -13.36 -1.80
N PRO A 30 -6.44 -14.43 -2.57
CA PRO A 30 -5.23 -15.20 -2.77
C PRO A 30 -3.99 -14.35 -3.06
N ILE A 31 -3.98 -13.58 -4.13
CA ILE A 31 -2.82 -12.76 -4.52
C ILE A 31 -2.54 -11.64 -3.52
N ASP A 32 -3.53 -10.80 -3.22
CA ASP A 32 -3.33 -9.60 -2.39
C ASP A 32 -2.97 -9.93 -0.94
N THR A 33 -3.40 -11.12 -0.48
CA THR A 33 -3.13 -11.55 0.89
C THR A 33 -1.70 -12.03 1.09
N PHE A 34 -1.12 -12.75 0.12
CA PHE A 34 0.13 -13.49 0.36
C PHE A 34 1.36 -12.94 -0.35
N ALA A 35 1.22 -12.02 -1.30
CA ALA A 35 2.35 -11.54 -2.09
C ALA A 35 3.48 -10.92 -1.24
N PHE A 36 3.12 -10.12 -0.23
CA PHE A 36 4.08 -9.48 0.66
C PHE A 36 4.51 -10.39 1.81
N PHE A 37 3.71 -11.37 2.17
CA PHE A 37 4.08 -12.43 3.10
C PHE A 37 5.23 -13.27 2.53
N ASP A 38 5.06 -13.76 1.30
CA ASP A 38 6.07 -14.56 0.63
C ASP A 38 7.34 -13.76 0.34
N SER A 39 7.20 -12.56 -0.25
CA SER A 39 8.35 -11.70 -0.58
C SER A 39 9.22 -11.38 0.64
N ALA A 40 8.61 -11.09 1.80
CA ALA A 40 9.34 -10.87 3.04
C ALA A 40 10.07 -12.12 3.56
N ASN A 41 9.46 -13.29 3.41
CA ASN A 41 10.10 -14.55 3.75
C ASN A 41 11.29 -14.85 2.81
N LEU A 42 11.16 -14.56 1.51
CA LEU A 42 12.26 -14.69 0.55
C LEU A 42 13.45 -13.81 0.91
N ILE A 43 13.21 -12.57 1.38
CA ILE A 43 14.29 -11.68 1.87
C ILE A 43 15.02 -12.32 3.04
N ASN A 44 14.33 -12.94 3.98
CA ASN A 44 14.95 -13.63 5.11
C ASN A 44 15.74 -14.88 4.68
N LYS A 45 15.40 -15.47 3.53
CA LYS A 45 16.17 -16.54 2.87
C LYS A 45 17.33 -16.00 1.99
N GLY A 46 17.58 -14.67 1.99
CA GLY A 46 18.64 -14.01 1.24
C GLY A 46 18.31 -13.68 -0.22
N LEU A 47 17.07 -13.89 -0.65
CA LEU A 47 16.59 -13.52 -1.98
C LEU A 47 16.00 -12.12 -1.95
N LEU A 48 16.53 -11.21 -2.76
CA LEU A 48 16.13 -9.81 -2.75
C LEU A 48 15.24 -9.46 -3.95
N PRO A 49 14.19 -8.62 -3.75
CA PRO A 49 13.41 -8.10 -4.86
C PRO A 49 14.30 -7.34 -5.84
N ILE A 50 13.94 -7.35 -7.11
CA ILE A 50 14.68 -6.73 -8.23
C ILE A 50 15.96 -7.48 -8.60
N ARG A 51 16.70 -8.02 -7.63
CA ARG A 51 17.89 -8.82 -7.86
C ARG A 51 17.56 -10.25 -8.23
N ASP A 52 16.74 -10.91 -7.40
CA ASP A 52 16.51 -12.36 -7.52
C ASP A 52 15.14 -12.68 -8.12
N TYR A 53 14.15 -11.81 -7.96
CA TYR A 53 12.83 -11.95 -8.54
C TYR A 53 12.29 -10.60 -9.02
N TRP A 54 11.47 -10.65 -10.08
CA TRP A 54 10.89 -9.48 -10.71
C TRP A 54 9.89 -8.79 -9.79
N THR A 55 10.05 -7.46 -9.63
CA THR A 55 9.26 -6.66 -8.71
C THR A 55 9.06 -5.24 -9.24
N SER A 56 7.82 -4.83 -9.45
CA SER A 56 7.46 -3.51 -9.99
C SER A 56 7.06 -2.47 -8.93
N ASN A 57 6.80 -2.88 -7.69
CA ASN A 57 6.40 -1.99 -6.58
C ASN A 57 6.62 -2.67 -5.22
N GLY A 58 6.38 -1.96 -4.11
CA GLY A 58 6.36 -2.55 -2.76
C GLY A 58 7.72 -2.88 -2.17
N PHE A 59 8.83 -2.46 -2.77
CA PHE A 59 10.18 -2.76 -2.29
C PHE A 59 10.38 -2.45 -0.80
N LEU A 60 9.94 -1.28 -0.34
CA LEU A 60 10.03 -0.92 1.08
C LEU A 60 9.11 -1.79 1.96
N VAL A 61 7.92 -2.12 1.48
CA VAL A 61 6.95 -2.95 2.23
C VAL A 61 7.53 -4.33 2.51
N ASP A 62 8.20 -4.93 1.52
CA ASP A 62 8.89 -6.22 1.67
C ASP A 62 9.98 -6.16 2.73
N ILE A 63 10.82 -5.11 2.69
CA ILE A 63 11.92 -4.94 3.64
C ILE A 63 11.38 -4.76 5.06
N ILE A 64 10.38 -3.90 5.26
CA ILE A 64 9.79 -3.70 6.58
C ILE A 64 9.17 -5.00 7.07
N GLN A 65 8.41 -5.71 6.21
CA GLN A 65 7.80 -6.98 6.60
C GLN A 65 8.85 -8.05 6.93
N SER A 66 9.96 -8.11 6.20
CA SER A 66 11.04 -9.06 6.50
C SER A 66 11.66 -8.80 7.87
N PHE A 67 11.76 -7.54 8.29
CA PHE A 67 12.20 -7.18 9.64
C PHE A 67 11.23 -7.71 10.71
N PHE A 68 9.91 -7.57 10.52
CA PHE A 68 8.92 -8.16 11.43
C PHE A 68 9.04 -9.68 11.50
N PHE A 69 9.24 -10.33 10.36
CA PHE A 69 9.42 -11.78 10.32
C PHE A 69 10.73 -12.24 10.99
N LYS A 70 11.78 -11.44 10.88
CA LYS A 70 13.04 -11.73 11.59
C LYS A 70 12.89 -11.64 13.11
N LEU A 71 12.03 -10.75 13.61
CA LEU A 71 11.81 -10.54 15.05
C LEU A 71 10.82 -11.54 15.65
N PHE A 72 9.74 -11.84 14.92
CA PHE A 72 8.58 -12.58 15.45
C PHE A 72 8.31 -13.92 14.74
N GLY A 73 9.14 -14.28 13.76
CA GLY A 73 8.90 -15.42 12.88
C GLY A 73 8.00 -15.09 11.70
N ALA A 74 8.10 -15.90 10.63
CA ALA A 74 7.26 -15.77 9.43
C ALA A 74 5.87 -16.32 9.71
N ASN A 75 5.03 -15.56 10.42
CA ASN A 75 3.70 -15.96 10.83
C ASN A 75 2.66 -14.85 10.62
N TRP A 76 1.39 -15.23 10.68
CA TRP A 76 0.25 -14.35 10.44
C TRP A 76 0.16 -13.18 11.42
N PHE A 77 0.51 -13.40 12.70
CA PHE A 77 0.55 -12.34 13.69
C PHE A 77 1.57 -11.26 13.34
N ALA A 78 2.80 -11.62 12.99
CA ALA A 78 3.85 -10.68 12.59
C ALA A 78 3.46 -9.89 11.31
N TYR A 79 2.68 -10.52 10.43
CA TYR A 79 2.16 -9.89 9.22
C TYR A 79 1.13 -8.81 9.55
N LEU A 80 0.16 -9.11 10.41
CA LEU A 80 -0.85 -8.14 10.85
C LEU A 80 -0.27 -7.06 11.76
N LEU A 81 0.77 -7.37 12.55
CA LEU A 81 1.46 -6.42 13.42
C LEU A 81 2.05 -5.27 12.62
N HIS A 82 2.65 -5.53 11.46
CA HIS A 82 3.20 -4.50 10.58
C HIS A 82 2.13 -3.49 10.14
N SER A 83 1.03 -3.96 9.55
CA SER A 83 -0.05 -3.06 9.09
C SER A 83 -0.72 -2.32 10.24
N SER A 84 -0.90 -2.97 11.39
CA SER A 84 -1.49 -2.36 12.58
C SER A 84 -0.61 -1.26 13.16
N LEU A 85 0.71 -1.48 13.18
CA LEU A 85 1.66 -0.48 13.65
C LEU A 85 1.73 0.74 12.73
N LEU A 86 1.71 0.54 11.41
CA LEU A 86 1.65 1.65 10.46
C LEU A 86 0.37 2.48 10.67
N ASN A 87 -0.78 1.83 10.81
CA ASN A 87 -2.05 2.51 11.08
C ASN A 87 -1.99 3.30 12.40
N PHE A 88 -1.45 2.70 13.47
CA PHE A 88 -1.27 3.39 14.75
C PHE A 88 -0.35 4.61 14.62
N ILE A 89 0.83 4.47 14.00
CA ILE A 89 1.77 5.58 13.80
C ILE A 89 1.09 6.71 13.05
N PHE A 90 0.34 6.41 12.01
CA PHE A 90 -0.37 7.41 11.23
C PHE A 90 -1.47 8.12 12.06
N ALA A 91 -2.29 7.37 12.79
CA ALA A 91 -3.31 7.93 13.67
C ALA A 91 -2.69 8.81 14.77
N TYR A 92 -1.57 8.38 15.36
CA TYR A 92 -0.84 9.15 16.37
C TYR A 92 -0.24 10.45 15.80
N LEU A 93 0.40 10.37 14.63
CA LEU A 93 0.96 11.57 13.98
C LEU A 93 -0.15 12.54 13.56
N THR A 94 -1.31 12.04 13.12
CA THR A 94 -2.51 12.86 12.86
C THR A 94 -2.99 13.54 14.14
N TYR A 95 -3.03 12.82 15.27
CA TYR A 95 -3.38 13.40 16.57
C TYR A 95 -2.44 14.56 16.95
N LYS A 96 -1.14 14.38 16.82
CA LYS A 96 -0.13 15.43 17.09
C LYS A 96 -0.27 16.60 16.12
N PHE A 97 -0.51 16.31 14.85
CA PHE A 97 -0.71 17.32 13.82
C PHE A 97 -1.96 18.18 14.10
N LEU A 98 -3.09 17.56 14.46
CA LEU A 98 -4.31 18.30 14.77
C LEU A 98 -4.18 19.15 16.05
N ILE A 99 -3.40 18.72 17.03
CA ILE A 99 -3.04 19.58 18.19
C ILE A 99 -2.21 20.77 17.72
N PHE A 100 -1.25 20.57 16.85
CA PHE A 100 -0.45 21.65 16.27
C PHE A 100 -1.32 22.65 15.48
N GLU A 101 -2.38 22.18 14.83
CA GLU A 101 -3.38 23.02 14.18
C GLU A 101 -4.33 23.75 15.18
N GLY A 102 -4.12 23.58 16.48
CA GLY A 102 -4.85 24.28 17.55
C GLY A 102 -6.14 23.59 18.03
N LEU A 103 -6.38 22.31 17.67
CA LEU A 103 -7.47 21.55 18.27
C LEU A 103 -7.17 21.17 19.72
N SER A 104 -8.25 21.02 20.51
CA SER A 104 -8.15 20.42 21.84
C SER A 104 -7.73 18.95 21.74
N SER A 105 -7.04 18.44 22.77
CA SER A 105 -6.64 17.02 22.86
C SER A 105 -7.81 16.05 22.62
N ARG A 106 -9.00 16.35 23.17
CA ARG A 106 -10.21 15.52 22.97
C ARG A 106 -10.69 15.51 21.52
N SER A 107 -10.76 16.70 20.89
CA SER A 107 -11.18 16.80 19.48
C SER A 107 -10.15 16.14 18.55
N SER A 108 -8.86 16.32 18.82
CA SER A 108 -7.78 15.65 18.06
C SER A 108 -7.85 14.13 18.18
N LEU A 109 -8.11 13.61 19.38
CA LEU A 109 -8.32 12.17 19.60
C LEU A 109 -9.50 11.65 18.78
N PHE A 110 -10.64 12.37 18.79
CA PHE A 110 -11.83 11.98 18.03
C PHE A 110 -11.53 11.82 16.52
N TYR A 111 -10.96 12.86 15.88
CA TYR A 111 -10.65 12.78 14.45
C TYR A 111 -9.58 11.71 14.15
N SER A 112 -8.58 11.55 14.98
CA SER A 112 -7.56 10.54 14.81
C SER A 112 -8.07 9.12 15.03
N ALA A 113 -9.05 8.93 15.91
CA ALA A 113 -9.76 7.66 16.04
C ALA A 113 -10.54 7.32 14.75
N CYS A 114 -11.22 8.31 14.16
CA CYS A 114 -11.88 8.14 12.86
C CYS A 114 -10.87 7.78 11.74
N VAL A 115 -9.68 8.41 11.76
CA VAL A 115 -8.58 8.03 10.85
C VAL A 115 -8.16 6.58 11.08
N ALA A 116 -7.94 6.14 12.32
CA ALA A 116 -7.57 4.76 12.64
C ALA A 116 -8.60 3.74 12.13
N ILE A 117 -9.89 4.08 12.18
CA ILE A 117 -10.97 3.23 11.66
C ILE A 117 -10.94 3.14 10.12
N LEU A 118 -10.58 4.22 9.42
CA LEU A 118 -10.65 4.29 7.96
C LEU A 118 -9.33 3.96 7.26
N ALA A 119 -8.19 4.05 7.94
CA ALA A 119 -6.86 3.94 7.34
C ALA A 119 -6.22 2.55 7.44
N TYR A 120 -6.93 1.52 7.90
CA TYR A 120 -6.41 0.16 7.79
C TYR A 120 -6.36 -0.30 6.32
N SER A 121 -5.43 -1.17 5.99
CA SER A 121 -5.29 -1.68 4.64
C SER A 121 -6.50 -2.54 4.23
N SER A 122 -6.85 -2.55 2.93
CA SER A 122 -8.06 -3.23 2.42
C SER A 122 -8.13 -4.70 2.80
N ALA A 123 -7.01 -5.41 2.82
CA ALA A 123 -6.95 -6.81 3.26
C ALA A 123 -6.58 -6.96 4.74
N GLY A 124 -6.43 -5.86 5.50
CA GLY A 124 -5.90 -5.87 6.86
C GLY A 124 -4.41 -6.19 6.95
N VAL A 125 -3.77 -6.53 5.85
CA VAL A 125 -2.35 -6.88 5.72
C VAL A 125 -1.55 -5.73 5.09
N PRO A 126 -0.20 -5.72 5.16
CA PRO A 126 0.60 -4.69 4.52
C PRO A 126 0.31 -4.55 3.03
N PHE A 127 0.11 -3.32 2.59
CA PHE A 127 -0.27 -3.03 1.20
C PHE A 127 0.45 -1.77 0.67
N PRO A 128 1.09 -1.80 -0.53
CA PRO A 128 1.94 -0.72 -1.00
C PRO A 128 1.22 0.61 -1.19
N ASP A 129 -0.03 0.56 -1.67
CA ASP A 129 -0.85 1.76 -1.89
C ASP A 129 -1.09 2.53 -0.58
N HIS A 130 -1.41 1.79 0.50
CA HIS A 130 -1.60 2.38 1.84
C HIS A 130 -0.31 2.95 2.38
N HIS A 131 0.81 2.20 2.30
CA HIS A 131 2.11 2.68 2.75
C HIS A 131 2.51 3.95 2.01
N SER A 132 2.40 3.97 0.68
CA SER A 132 2.75 5.12 -0.13
C SER A 132 1.90 6.35 0.20
N LEU A 133 0.58 6.19 0.33
CA LEU A 133 -0.32 7.30 0.65
C LEU A 133 -0.11 7.81 2.07
N ILE A 134 -0.06 6.92 3.07
CA ILE A 134 0.15 7.28 4.47
C ILE A 134 1.48 8.02 4.65
N LEU A 135 2.58 7.49 4.11
CA LEU A 135 3.89 8.12 4.19
C LEU A 135 3.91 9.48 3.46
N SER A 136 3.20 9.61 2.34
CA SER A 136 3.04 10.89 1.65
C SER A 136 2.30 11.92 2.51
N ILE A 137 1.25 11.54 3.24
CA ILE A 137 0.54 12.45 4.14
C ILE A 137 1.42 12.84 5.34
N ILE A 138 2.17 11.91 5.91
CA ILE A 138 3.16 12.21 6.97
C ILE A 138 4.20 13.21 6.46
N SER A 139 4.65 13.06 5.21
CA SER A 139 5.53 14.04 4.57
C SER A 139 4.90 15.42 4.49
N ILE A 140 3.60 15.52 4.15
CA ILE A 140 2.89 16.80 4.12
C ILE A 140 2.77 17.42 5.51
N TYR A 141 2.54 16.62 6.56
CA TYR A 141 2.61 17.14 7.94
C TYR A 141 3.98 17.77 8.21
N ALA A 142 5.06 17.07 7.88
CA ALA A 142 6.42 17.58 8.05
C ALA A 142 6.68 18.85 7.21
N LEU A 143 6.18 18.91 5.97
CA LEU A 143 6.27 20.09 5.12
C LEU A 143 5.58 21.31 5.78
N ILE A 144 4.37 21.15 6.31
CA ILE A 144 3.63 22.21 6.98
C ILE A 144 4.43 22.70 8.22
N TYR A 145 4.99 21.78 9.01
CA TYR A 145 5.89 22.14 10.11
C TYR A 145 7.13 22.92 9.63
N ALA A 146 7.71 22.49 8.51
CA ALA A 146 8.88 23.16 7.92
C ALA A 146 8.56 24.60 7.51
N LEU A 147 7.44 24.80 6.80
CA LEU A 147 7.03 26.12 6.31
C LEU A 147 6.67 27.07 7.45
N ARG A 148 5.97 26.59 8.51
CA ARG A 148 5.59 27.44 9.64
C ARG A 148 6.75 27.82 10.58
N ASN A 149 7.67 26.89 10.79
CA ASN A 149 8.77 27.07 11.74
C ASN A 149 10.10 27.42 11.07
N ASN A 150 10.10 27.62 9.75
CA ASN A 150 11.31 27.88 8.96
C ASN A 150 12.42 26.83 9.23
N SER A 151 12.05 25.55 9.31
CA SER A 151 12.92 24.49 9.81
C SER A 151 13.43 23.57 8.71
N SER A 152 14.75 23.52 8.54
CA SER A 152 15.40 22.65 7.55
C SER A 152 15.30 21.16 7.89
N ILE A 153 15.25 20.81 9.18
CA ILE A 153 15.14 19.40 9.58
C ILE A 153 13.79 18.82 9.15
N PHE A 154 12.71 19.61 9.22
CA PHE A 154 11.41 19.15 8.77
C PHE A 154 11.32 19.09 7.23
N ILE A 155 12.11 19.85 6.47
CA ILE A 155 12.27 19.65 5.02
C ILE A 155 12.90 18.29 4.76
N PHE A 156 13.99 17.96 5.46
CA PHE A 156 14.63 16.66 5.34
C PHE A 156 13.68 15.52 5.69
N ILE A 157 12.96 15.62 6.82
CA ILE A 157 11.96 14.62 7.25
C ILE A 157 10.87 14.46 6.19
N SER A 158 10.35 15.57 5.63
CA SER A 158 9.35 15.53 4.57
C SER A 158 9.86 14.78 3.34
N LEU A 159 11.04 15.09 2.85
CA LEU A 159 11.66 14.41 1.71
C LEU A 159 11.97 12.94 2.00
N LEU A 160 12.43 12.62 3.20
CA LEU A 160 12.66 11.24 3.62
C LEU A 160 11.37 10.41 3.53
N PHE A 161 10.26 10.92 4.08
CA PHE A 161 8.97 10.23 4.00
C PHE A 161 8.44 10.13 2.56
N LEU A 162 8.68 11.13 1.69
CA LEU A 162 8.33 11.03 0.27
C LEU A 162 9.12 9.93 -0.46
N ILE A 163 10.41 9.80 -0.17
CA ILE A 163 11.22 8.73 -0.76
C ILE A 163 10.78 7.36 -0.24
N LEU A 164 10.51 7.23 1.06
CA LEU A 164 9.95 5.99 1.62
C LEU A 164 8.58 5.67 1.00
N ALA A 165 7.73 6.68 0.78
CA ALA A 165 6.47 6.54 0.07
C ALA A 165 6.70 6.04 -1.37
N PHE A 166 7.67 6.62 -2.08
CA PHE A 166 8.01 6.23 -3.44
C PHE A 166 8.56 4.80 -3.52
N LEU A 167 9.38 4.38 -2.57
CA LEU A 167 9.89 3.00 -2.46
C LEU A 167 8.79 2.01 -2.04
N SER A 168 7.68 2.48 -1.48
CA SER A 168 6.48 1.66 -1.29
C SER A 168 5.69 1.52 -2.59
N LYS A 169 5.37 2.65 -3.25
CA LYS A 169 4.74 2.71 -4.57
C LYS A 169 4.98 4.05 -5.23
N GLN A 170 5.28 4.03 -6.53
CA GLN A 170 5.64 5.23 -7.31
C GLN A 170 4.50 6.27 -7.35
N THR A 171 3.28 5.81 -7.46
CA THR A 171 2.07 6.64 -7.32
C THR A 171 1.34 6.24 -6.02
N PRO A 172 0.84 7.17 -5.21
CA PRO A 172 0.74 8.64 -5.41
C PRO A 172 2.01 9.44 -5.08
N ALA A 173 3.07 8.81 -4.54
CA ALA A 173 4.25 9.50 -4.02
C ALA A 173 4.88 10.50 -5.01
N GLY A 174 4.95 10.15 -6.31
CA GLY A 174 5.47 11.06 -7.34
C GLY A 174 4.64 12.34 -7.48
N MET A 175 3.31 12.25 -7.37
CA MET A 175 2.43 13.43 -7.41
C MET A 175 2.64 14.32 -6.18
N PHE A 176 2.80 13.72 -4.99
CA PHE A 176 3.11 14.47 -3.76
C PHE A 176 4.50 15.08 -3.78
N LEU A 177 5.48 14.47 -4.45
CA LEU A 177 6.80 15.07 -4.66
C LEU A 177 6.71 16.33 -5.53
N ILE A 178 5.94 16.30 -6.62
CA ILE A 178 5.69 17.48 -7.46
C ILE A 178 5.05 18.60 -6.62
N MET A 179 4.02 18.27 -5.83
CA MET A 179 3.38 19.20 -4.92
C MET A 179 4.39 19.80 -3.93
N PHE A 180 5.22 18.97 -3.30
CA PHE A 180 6.28 19.42 -2.39
C PHE A 180 7.20 20.44 -3.06
N LEU A 181 7.71 20.14 -4.27
CA LEU A 181 8.62 21.02 -4.99
C LEU A 181 7.94 22.37 -5.32
N ILE A 182 6.68 22.34 -5.77
CA ILE A 182 5.90 23.55 -6.02
C ILE A 182 5.81 24.40 -4.76
N TYR A 183 5.44 23.82 -3.61
CA TYR A 183 5.31 24.56 -2.34
C TYR A 183 6.64 25.14 -1.86
N VAL A 184 7.74 24.40 -1.99
CA VAL A 184 9.08 24.91 -1.64
C VAL A 184 9.48 26.10 -2.52
N VAL A 185 9.21 26.04 -3.82
CA VAL A 185 9.49 27.16 -4.75
C VAL A 185 8.62 28.37 -4.42
N LEU A 186 7.30 28.21 -4.31
CA LEU A 186 6.39 29.30 -3.99
C LEU A 186 6.71 29.95 -2.65
N TYR A 187 7.04 29.16 -1.62
CA TYR A 187 7.45 29.67 -0.32
C TYR A 187 8.75 30.47 -0.39
N SER A 188 9.74 29.99 -1.15
CA SER A 188 11.01 30.68 -1.32
C SER A 188 10.85 32.03 -2.04
N ILE A 189 9.92 32.11 -3.00
CA ILE A 189 9.58 33.37 -3.69
C ILE A 189 8.89 34.34 -2.73
N GLU A 190 7.88 33.87 -1.95
CA GLU A 190 7.14 34.71 -1.00
C GLU A 190 8.03 35.28 0.10
N THR A 191 8.90 34.42 0.66
CA THR A 191 9.79 34.82 1.76
C THR A 191 11.09 35.46 1.28
N LYS A 192 11.35 35.48 -0.04
CA LYS A 192 12.63 35.88 -0.64
C LYS A 192 13.83 35.11 -0.08
N ASN A 193 13.59 33.90 0.41
CA ASN A 193 14.59 33.03 1.03
C ASN A 193 14.79 31.74 0.22
N PHE A 194 15.75 31.75 -0.68
CA PHE A 194 16.06 30.62 -1.56
C PHE A 194 16.84 29.48 -0.86
N SER A 195 17.15 29.62 0.44
CA SER A 195 17.84 28.56 1.18
C SER A 195 17.02 27.26 1.26
N PHE A 196 15.69 27.34 1.23
CA PHE A 196 14.80 26.17 1.21
C PHE A 196 14.97 25.34 -0.07
N ILE A 197 15.03 26.00 -1.24
CA ILE A 197 15.28 25.31 -2.53
C ILE A 197 16.65 24.64 -2.48
N LYS A 198 17.71 25.38 -2.09
CA LYS A 198 19.06 24.83 -2.01
C LYS A 198 19.15 23.62 -1.09
N LYS A 199 18.55 23.70 0.11
CA LYS A 199 18.54 22.60 1.08
C LYS A 199 17.73 21.41 0.58
N SER A 200 16.55 21.65 -0.01
CA SER A 200 15.75 20.57 -0.61
C SER A 200 16.52 19.83 -1.69
N PHE A 201 17.22 20.54 -2.56
CA PHE A 201 18.05 19.95 -3.60
C PHE A 201 19.18 19.08 -3.02
N ILE A 202 19.91 19.61 -2.03
CA ILE A 202 20.98 18.87 -1.33
C ILE A 202 20.41 17.59 -0.68
N PHE A 203 19.27 17.70 0.01
CA PHE A 203 18.66 16.55 0.66
C PHE A 203 18.16 15.49 -0.34
N ILE A 204 17.61 15.90 -1.47
CA ILE A 204 17.23 14.98 -2.55
C ILE A 204 18.47 14.23 -3.06
N LEU A 205 19.58 14.93 -3.33
CA LEU A 205 20.82 14.29 -3.78
C LEU A 205 21.38 13.31 -2.73
N LEU A 206 21.38 13.68 -1.46
CA LEU A 206 21.83 12.81 -0.37
C LEU A 206 20.97 11.54 -0.27
N LEU A 207 19.65 11.66 -0.40
CA LEU A 207 18.74 10.52 -0.33
C LEU A 207 18.86 9.61 -1.56
N ILE A 208 19.01 10.17 -2.77
CA ILE A 208 19.30 9.39 -3.99
C ILE A 208 20.64 8.65 -3.84
N PHE A 209 21.68 9.33 -3.37
CA PHE A 209 22.99 8.71 -3.13
C PHE A 209 22.90 7.58 -2.11
N SER A 210 22.12 7.75 -1.04
CA SER A 210 21.89 6.69 -0.04
C SER A 210 21.20 5.46 -0.68
N ILE A 211 20.23 5.66 -1.57
CA ILE A 211 19.59 4.56 -2.31
C ILE A 211 20.62 3.85 -3.20
N LEU A 212 21.44 4.60 -3.94
CA LEU A 212 22.48 4.01 -4.81
C LEU A 212 23.47 3.16 -4.01
N ILE A 213 23.91 3.65 -2.84
CA ILE A 213 24.77 2.88 -1.93
C ILE A 213 24.08 1.58 -1.50
N LEU A 214 22.81 1.65 -1.09
CA LEU A 214 22.05 0.45 -0.68
C LEU A 214 21.90 -0.55 -1.81
N LEU A 215 21.67 -0.11 -3.06
CA LEU A 215 21.61 -0.99 -4.23
C LEU A 215 22.95 -1.69 -4.47
N ILE A 216 24.08 -0.96 -4.39
CA ILE A 216 25.43 -1.50 -4.59
C ILE A 216 25.77 -2.53 -3.51
N ILE A 217 25.57 -2.19 -2.22
CA ILE A 217 25.86 -3.09 -1.09
C ILE A 217 25.09 -4.40 -1.22
N ASN A 218 23.82 -4.33 -1.66
CA ASN A 218 22.96 -5.50 -1.83
C ASN A 218 23.11 -6.18 -3.20
N LYS A 219 24.07 -5.75 -4.01
CA LYS A 219 24.33 -6.28 -5.36
C LYS A 219 23.08 -6.24 -6.26
N ILE A 220 22.22 -5.25 -6.09
CA ILE A 220 21.09 -5.00 -6.96
C ILE A 220 21.58 -4.18 -8.15
N GLY A 221 21.46 -4.72 -9.36
CA GLY A 221 21.89 -4.02 -10.58
C GLY A 221 21.11 -2.72 -10.77
N ILE A 222 21.80 -1.59 -10.93
CA ILE A 222 21.16 -0.27 -11.13
C ILE A 222 20.24 -0.31 -12.35
N LYS A 223 20.64 -0.96 -13.45
CA LYS A 223 19.81 -1.14 -14.65
C LYS A 223 18.53 -1.91 -14.32
N ASN A 224 18.62 -2.99 -13.54
CA ASN A 224 17.46 -3.77 -13.12
C ASN A 224 16.51 -2.92 -12.28
N PHE A 225 17.04 -2.14 -11.33
CA PHE A 225 16.23 -1.22 -10.51
C PHE A 225 15.51 -0.17 -11.37
N ILE A 226 16.22 0.47 -12.31
CA ILE A 226 15.63 1.48 -13.18
C ILE A 226 14.54 0.87 -14.07
N ILE A 227 14.79 -0.30 -14.67
CA ILE A 227 13.80 -0.93 -15.56
C ILE A 227 12.61 -1.45 -14.76
N GLN A 228 12.83 -2.25 -13.72
CA GLN A 228 11.74 -2.91 -12.99
C GLN A 228 10.94 -1.95 -12.14
N TYR A 229 11.59 -0.95 -11.53
CA TYR A 229 10.96 -0.08 -10.54
C TYR A 229 10.55 1.29 -11.07
N LEU A 230 11.16 1.77 -12.16
CA LEU A 230 10.81 3.08 -12.73
C LEU A 230 10.13 2.93 -14.10
N PHE A 231 10.80 2.34 -15.07
CA PHE A 231 10.35 2.40 -16.45
C PHE A 231 9.19 1.44 -16.76
N PHE A 232 9.24 0.22 -16.28
CA PHE A 232 8.14 -0.71 -16.47
C PHE A 232 6.83 -0.21 -15.82
N PRO A 233 6.80 0.25 -14.55
CA PRO A 233 5.61 0.85 -13.96
C PRO A 233 5.10 2.09 -14.70
N LEU A 234 5.98 2.89 -15.32
CA LEU A 234 5.57 4.01 -16.15
C LEU A 234 4.72 3.55 -17.36
N THR A 235 5.07 2.43 -17.99
CA THR A 235 4.27 1.89 -19.11
C THR A 235 2.86 1.50 -18.67
N ILE A 236 2.73 0.93 -17.47
CA ILE A 236 1.43 0.60 -16.86
C ILE A 236 0.63 1.89 -16.57
N GLY A 237 1.31 2.90 -16.01
CA GLY A 237 0.71 4.19 -15.73
C GLY A 237 0.17 4.88 -16.99
N VAL A 238 0.93 4.86 -18.08
CA VAL A 238 0.53 5.41 -19.39
C VAL A 238 -0.70 4.68 -19.93
N GLU A 239 -0.71 3.36 -19.91
CA GLU A 239 -1.85 2.56 -20.38
C GLU A 239 -3.12 2.84 -19.55
N ARG A 240 -3.01 2.94 -18.23
CA ARG A 240 -4.14 3.28 -17.35
C ARG A 240 -4.62 4.71 -17.57
N SER A 241 -3.71 5.66 -17.76
CA SER A 241 -4.03 7.08 -17.98
C SER A 241 -4.64 7.35 -19.36
N SER A 242 -4.38 6.53 -20.37
CA SER A 242 -4.96 6.68 -21.72
C SER A 242 -6.50 6.62 -21.72
N ASN A 243 -7.08 5.94 -20.74
CA ASN A 243 -8.54 5.82 -20.54
C ASN A 243 -9.10 6.88 -19.57
N PHE A 244 -8.25 7.81 -19.10
CA PHE A 244 -8.65 8.82 -18.14
C PHE A 244 -9.46 9.92 -18.81
N GLN A 245 -10.68 10.15 -18.33
CA GLN A 245 -11.55 11.23 -18.80
C GLN A 245 -11.83 12.20 -17.66
N PHE A 246 -11.53 13.49 -17.87
CA PHE A 246 -11.80 14.52 -16.86
C PHE A 246 -13.27 14.59 -16.46
N VAL A 247 -14.19 14.31 -17.40
CA VAL A 247 -15.64 14.26 -17.12
C VAL A 247 -15.99 13.16 -16.12
N SER A 248 -15.24 12.05 -16.09
CA SER A 248 -15.49 10.98 -15.09
C SER A 248 -15.22 11.48 -13.68
N ILE A 249 -14.17 12.28 -13.46
CA ILE A 249 -13.88 12.89 -12.15
C ILE A 249 -15.05 13.76 -11.68
N LEU A 250 -15.61 14.61 -12.55
CA LEU A 250 -16.73 15.47 -12.16
C LEU A 250 -17.96 14.65 -11.74
N LYS A 251 -18.25 13.54 -12.44
CA LYS A 251 -19.32 12.62 -12.05
C LYS A 251 -19.02 11.94 -10.71
N SER A 252 -17.78 11.50 -10.49
CA SER A 252 -17.34 10.87 -9.24
C SER A 252 -17.44 11.83 -8.05
N PHE A 253 -17.20 13.13 -8.24
CA PHE A 253 -17.40 14.13 -7.17
C PHE A 253 -18.83 14.22 -6.68
N ILE A 254 -19.82 14.12 -7.57
CA ILE A 254 -21.24 14.17 -7.19
C ILE A 254 -21.67 12.83 -6.55
N GLY A 255 -21.12 11.72 -7.01
CA GLY A 255 -21.44 10.36 -6.56
C GLY A 255 -20.61 9.92 -5.37
N GLU A 256 -19.42 9.43 -5.64
CA GLU A 256 -18.55 8.73 -4.70
C GLU A 256 -17.86 9.69 -3.72
N TYR A 257 -17.35 10.82 -4.25
CA TYR A 257 -16.57 11.80 -3.47
C TYR A 257 -17.38 12.99 -2.95
N LYS A 258 -18.69 12.89 -2.85
CA LYS A 258 -19.57 14.01 -2.45
C LYS A 258 -19.20 14.69 -1.12
N PHE A 259 -18.65 13.95 -0.17
CA PHE A 259 -18.21 14.54 1.10
C PHE A 259 -16.84 15.22 0.99
N PHE A 260 -15.99 14.79 0.05
CA PHE A 260 -14.82 15.58 -0.32
C PHE A 260 -15.23 16.87 -1.00
N LEU A 261 -16.22 16.84 -1.89
CA LEU A 261 -16.78 18.04 -2.50
C LEU A 261 -17.29 19.02 -1.44
N LEU A 262 -18.04 18.53 -0.43
CA LEU A 262 -18.50 19.35 0.70
C LEU A 262 -17.32 20.01 1.45
N ALA A 263 -16.27 19.26 1.75
CA ALA A 263 -15.07 19.78 2.40
C ALA A 263 -14.35 20.82 1.53
N ILE A 264 -14.20 20.55 0.23
CA ILE A 264 -13.59 21.45 -0.77
C ILE A 264 -14.39 22.77 -0.84
N LEU A 265 -15.71 22.71 -0.97
CA LEU A 265 -16.58 23.89 -1.02
C LEU A 265 -16.49 24.70 0.27
N THR A 266 -16.42 24.05 1.44
CA THR A 266 -16.27 24.72 2.74
C THR A 266 -14.94 25.47 2.81
N VAL A 267 -13.83 24.86 2.40
CA VAL A 267 -12.50 25.48 2.35
C VAL A 267 -12.49 26.64 1.35
N PHE A 268 -13.09 26.45 0.18
CA PHE A 268 -13.17 27.47 -0.87
C PHE A 268 -13.98 28.68 -0.42
N TYR A 269 -15.14 28.46 0.23
CA TYR A 269 -15.94 29.52 0.85
C TYR A 269 -15.13 30.32 1.89
N GLN A 270 -14.40 29.62 2.77
CA GLN A 270 -13.53 30.28 3.75
C GLN A 270 -12.43 31.10 3.06
N PHE A 271 -11.86 30.62 1.94
CA PHE A 271 -10.84 31.33 1.18
C PHE A 271 -11.40 32.59 0.51
N ILE A 272 -12.60 32.51 -0.09
CA ILE A 272 -13.25 33.67 -0.73
C ILE A 272 -13.64 34.74 0.32
N SER A 273 -14.06 34.33 1.51
CA SER A 273 -14.47 35.22 2.57
C SER A 273 -13.33 36.00 3.23
N LEU A 274 -12.07 35.72 2.90
CA LEU A 274 -10.92 36.48 3.38
C LEU A 274 -10.96 37.91 2.86
N LYS A 275 -10.93 38.87 3.77
CA LYS A 275 -10.99 40.31 3.46
C LYS A 275 -9.79 40.81 2.62
N LYS A 276 -8.63 40.17 2.75
CA LYS A 276 -7.41 40.44 1.97
C LYS A 276 -6.84 39.12 1.44
N LYS A 277 -6.86 38.95 0.14
CA LYS A 277 -6.20 37.84 -0.54
C LYS A 277 -4.71 38.15 -0.66
N LYS A 278 -3.89 37.50 0.15
CA LYS A 278 -2.43 37.58 0.07
C LYS A 278 -1.89 36.26 -0.49
N PHE A 279 -0.75 36.34 -1.15
CA PHE A 279 -0.04 35.14 -1.64
C PHE A 279 0.29 34.15 -0.50
N SER A 280 0.61 34.69 0.68
CA SER A 280 0.83 33.91 1.92
C SER A 280 -0.34 33.00 2.32
N ASN A 281 -1.57 33.28 1.86
CA ASN A 281 -2.72 32.42 2.14
C ASN A 281 -2.64 31.04 1.48
N LEU A 282 -1.82 30.88 0.43
CA LEU A 282 -1.56 29.60 -0.22
C LEU A 282 -0.87 28.59 0.73
N PHE A 283 -0.19 29.08 1.77
CA PHE A 283 0.53 28.26 2.75
C PHE A 283 -0.33 27.91 3.98
N GLU A 284 -1.61 28.32 3.98
CA GLU A 284 -2.53 27.85 5.02
C GLU A 284 -2.78 26.34 4.89
N THR A 285 -2.76 25.63 5.99
CA THR A 285 -2.93 24.17 6.05
C THR A 285 -4.16 23.68 5.27
N LYS A 286 -5.28 24.37 5.36
CA LYS A 286 -6.50 24.02 4.62
C LYS A 286 -6.33 24.04 3.10
N ILE A 287 -5.54 24.98 2.58
CA ILE A 287 -5.26 25.08 1.14
C ILE A 287 -4.30 23.97 0.70
N ILE A 288 -3.26 23.71 1.49
CA ILE A 288 -2.37 22.57 1.25
C ILE A 288 -3.18 21.27 1.21
N PHE A 289 -4.07 21.06 2.19
CA PHE A 289 -4.92 19.86 2.24
C PHE A 289 -5.97 19.80 1.14
N LEU A 290 -6.39 20.92 0.58
CA LEU A 290 -7.21 20.93 -0.63
C LEU A 290 -6.47 20.25 -1.80
N PHE A 291 -5.21 20.61 -2.03
CA PHE A 291 -4.38 19.98 -3.06
C PHE A 291 -4.07 18.51 -2.74
N VAL A 292 -3.84 18.16 -1.48
CA VAL A 292 -3.68 16.78 -1.01
C VAL A 292 -4.90 15.93 -1.42
N VAL A 293 -6.11 16.41 -1.14
CA VAL A 293 -7.35 15.71 -1.50
C VAL A 293 -7.50 15.58 -3.01
N LEU A 294 -7.24 16.65 -3.76
CA LEU A 294 -7.32 16.62 -5.23
C LEU A 294 -6.34 15.61 -5.83
N ILE A 295 -5.09 15.60 -5.37
CA ILE A 295 -4.08 14.61 -5.79
C ILE A 295 -4.53 13.19 -5.45
N ALA A 296 -5.04 12.97 -4.24
CA ALA A 296 -5.52 11.65 -3.82
C ALA A 296 -6.70 11.17 -4.68
N ILE A 297 -7.66 12.04 -5.02
CA ILE A 297 -8.78 11.71 -5.90
C ILE A 297 -8.30 11.42 -7.32
N ILE A 298 -7.43 12.26 -7.89
CA ILE A 298 -6.87 12.03 -9.23
C ILE A 298 -6.14 10.68 -9.29
N ASN A 299 -5.29 10.41 -8.30
CA ASN A 299 -4.60 9.13 -8.23
C ASN A 299 -5.58 7.95 -8.11
N GLN A 300 -6.64 8.10 -7.33
CA GLN A 300 -7.68 7.09 -7.14
C GLN A 300 -8.41 6.78 -8.45
N GLU A 301 -8.80 7.80 -9.20
CA GLU A 301 -9.45 7.68 -10.50
C GLU A 301 -8.52 7.05 -11.55
N MET A 302 -7.25 7.40 -11.55
CA MET A 302 -6.25 6.80 -12.44
C MET A 302 -6.04 5.31 -12.14
N MET A 303 -6.07 4.92 -10.87
CA MET A 303 -5.88 3.52 -10.43
C MET A 303 -7.15 2.68 -10.54
N LYS A 304 -8.31 3.28 -10.70
CA LYS A 304 -9.67 2.73 -10.95
C LYS A 304 -10.28 1.80 -9.90
N ASN A 305 -9.57 1.36 -8.88
CA ASN A 305 -10.08 0.31 -7.99
C ASN A 305 -9.67 0.45 -6.51
N GLN A 306 -8.99 1.52 -6.12
CA GLN A 306 -8.43 1.65 -4.78
C GLN A 306 -9.18 2.71 -3.94
N ASN A 307 -10.32 2.35 -3.35
CA ASN A 307 -11.11 3.27 -2.51
C ASN A 307 -10.52 3.42 -1.09
N ILE A 308 -9.26 3.86 -1.00
CA ILE A 308 -8.50 3.90 0.25
C ILE A 308 -8.34 5.31 0.82
N ILE A 309 -8.83 6.35 0.13
CA ILE A 309 -8.54 7.75 0.47
C ILE A 309 -9.48 8.37 1.52
N PHE A 310 -10.54 7.67 1.93
CA PHE A 310 -11.59 8.24 2.78
C PHE A 310 -11.13 8.61 4.19
N PHE A 311 -10.01 8.08 4.67
CA PHE A 311 -9.38 8.52 5.92
C PHE A 311 -8.89 9.99 5.89
N LEU A 312 -8.79 10.62 4.71
CA LEU A 312 -8.49 12.04 4.59
C LEU A 312 -9.66 12.93 5.05
N LEU A 313 -10.90 12.43 5.02
CA LEU A 313 -12.08 13.19 5.45
C LEU A 313 -12.00 13.61 6.92
N PRO A 314 -11.74 12.73 7.90
CA PRO A 314 -11.54 13.13 9.28
C PRO A 314 -10.42 14.17 9.45
N ILE A 315 -9.34 14.08 8.70
CA ILE A 315 -8.22 15.00 8.77
C ILE A 315 -8.66 16.40 8.34
N ILE A 316 -9.30 16.53 7.16
CA ILE A 316 -9.74 17.82 6.64
C ILE A 316 -10.86 18.44 7.51
N PHE A 317 -11.78 17.62 8.02
CA PHE A 317 -12.79 18.10 8.96
C PHE A 317 -12.19 18.55 10.30
N GLY A 318 -11.14 17.88 10.78
CA GLY A 318 -10.35 18.32 11.92
C GLY A 318 -9.70 19.69 11.68
N ILE A 319 -9.10 19.90 10.51
CA ILE A 319 -8.52 21.19 10.11
C ILE A 319 -9.61 22.28 10.01
N ILE A 320 -10.75 21.99 9.39
CA ILE A 320 -11.88 22.92 9.32
C ILE A 320 -12.36 23.28 10.73
N HIS A 321 -12.51 22.31 11.63
CA HIS A 321 -12.91 22.52 13.02
C HIS A 321 -11.93 23.46 13.75
N SER A 322 -10.61 23.30 13.57
CA SER A 322 -9.62 24.18 14.23
C SER A 322 -9.80 25.64 13.86
N GLN A 323 -10.23 25.91 12.63
CA GLN A 323 -10.39 27.27 12.09
C GLN A 323 -11.67 27.98 12.56
N ILE A 324 -12.73 27.23 12.90
CA ILE A 324 -13.99 27.81 13.41
C ILE A 324 -13.78 28.53 14.74
N LYS A 325 -12.83 28.10 15.56
CA LYS A 325 -12.46 28.75 16.81
C LYS A 325 -11.96 30.18 16.62
N LEU A 326 -11.48 30.52 15.43
CA LEU A 326 -10.90 31.84 15.10
C LEU A 326 -11.93 32.84 14.60
N THR A 327 -13.18 32.43 14.29
CA THR A 327 -14.23 33.30 13.75
C THR A 327 -15.15 33.85 14.87
N LYS A 328 -15.49 35.15 14.81
CA LYS A 328 -16.20 35.85 15.93
C LYS A 328 -17.74 35.89 15.86
N LYS A 329 -18.39 35.46 14.77
CA LYS A 329 -19.78 35.86 14.47
C LYS A 329 -20.86 34.77 14.39
N ILE A 330 -20.58 33.48 14.65
CA ILE A 330 -21.55 32.40 14.43
C ILE A 330 -21.70 31.54 15.69
N ASN A 331 -22.85 30.89 15.85
CA ASN A 331 -23.06 29.90 16.92
C ASN A 331 -22.08 28.71 16.74
N LYS A 332 -20.89 28.89 17.29
CA LYS A 332 -19.74 27.98 17.13
C LYS A 332 -20.04 26.55 17.57
N THR A 333 -20.81 26.41 18.64
CA THR A 333 -21.16 25.10 19.20
C THR A 333 -21.99 24.28 18.23
N ALA A 334 -23.02 24.90 17.61
CA ALA A 334 -23.86 24.20 16.64
C ALA A 334 -23.06 23.74 15.43
N ILE A 335 -22.16 24.58 14.89
CA ILE A 335 -21.32 24.20 13.75
C ILE A 335 -20.35 23.07 14.10
N VAL A 336 -19.69 23.15 15.27
CA VAL A 336 -18.77 22.10 15.72
C VAL A 336 -19.50 20.77 15.91
N LEU A 337 -20.71 20.80 16.52
CA LEU A 337 -21.53 19.59 16.68
C LEU A 337 -21.94 19.02 15.31
N SER A 338 -22.33 19.88 14.36
CA SER A 338 -22.65 19.44 13.00
C SER A 338 -21.44 18.77 12.30
N ILE A 339 -20.24 19.33 12.43
CA ILE A 339 -19.02 18.74 11.85
C ILE A 339 -18.71 17.38 12.50
N ILE A 340 -18.81 17.28 13.83
CA ILE A 340 -18.62 16.02 14.55
C ILE A 340 -19.65 14.98 14.09
N PHE A 341 -20.92 15.35 13.99
CA PHE A 341 -21.98 14.46 13.52
C PHE A 341 -21.74 13.99 12.09
N ILE A 342 -21.46 14.93 11.18
CA ILE A 342 -21.15 14.61 9.77
C ILE A 342 -19.93 13.68 9.69
N ASN A 343 -18.87 13.98 10.45
CA ASN A 343 -17.65 13.15 10.42
C ASN A 343 -17.91 11.75 10.98
N THR A 344 -18.72 11.61 12.04
CA THR A 344 -19.11 10.30 12.56
C THR A 344 -19.90 9.51 11.52
N PHE A 345 -20.90 10.14 10.91
CA PHE A 345 -21.71 9.52 9.85
C PHE A 345 -20.84 9.07 8.67
N ILE A 346 -19.92 9.93 8.22
CA ILE A 346 -18.99 9.64 7.13
C ILE A 346 -18.09 8.46 7.50
N THR A 347 -17.55 8.46 8.73
CA THR A 347 -16.65 7.37 9.19
C THR A 347 -17.37 6.03 9.17
N LEU A 348 -18.58 5.95 9.73
CA LEU A 348 -19.37 4.73 9.71
C LEU A 348 -19.71 4.28 8.29
N LYS A 349 -20.22 5.21 7.47
CA LYS A 349 -20.60 4.94 6.08
C LYS A 349 -19.44 4.40 5.23
N TYR A 350 -18.29 5.05 5.27
CA TYR A 350 -17.17 4.66 4.43
C TYR A 350 -16.39 3.47 5.00
N HIS A 351 -16.40 3.29 6.32
CA HIS A 351 -15.93 2.07 6.92
C HIS A 351 -16.72 0.85 6.39
N GLU A 352 -18.05 0.92 6.38
CA GLU A 352 -18.89 -0.15 5.84
C GLU A 352 -18.71 -0.29 4.32
N ARG A 353 -18.99 0.77 3.57
CA ARG A 353 -19.08 0.71 2.11
C ARG A 353 -17.74 0.45 1.40
N PHE A 354 -16.66 1.09 1.81
CA PHE A 354 -15.41 1.05 1.07
C PHE A 354 -14.33 0.18 1.74
N ASN A 355 -14.38 0.02 3.04
CA ASN A 355 -13.42 -0.83 3.72
C ASN A 355 -13.98 -2.24 3.92
N MET A 356 -15.20 -2.39 4.42
CA MET A 356 -15.80 -3.71 4.61
C MET A 356 -16.23 -4.35 3.30
N ASP A 357 -17.03 -3.66 2.49
CA ASP A 357 -17.56 -4.22 1.24
C ASP A 357 -16.43 -4.53 0.27
N ARG A 358 -15.45 -3.64 0.16
CA ARG A 358 -14.27 -3.88 -0.66
C ARG A 358 -13.44 -5.06 -0.15
N LYS A 359 -13.17 -5.14 1.15
CA LYS A 359 -12.47 -6.27 1.76
C LYS A 359 -13.15 -7.59 1.41
N PHE A 360 -14.49 -7.59 1.39
CA PHE A 360 -15.29 -8.78 1.19
C PHE A 360 -15.97 -8.87 -0.18
N MET A 361 -15.55 -8.05 -1.15
CA MET A 361 -16.15 -8.09 -2.50
C MET A 361 -16.04 -9.48 -3.15
N ASP A 362 -14.93 -10.16 -2.94
CA ASP A 362 -14.74 -11.53 -3.43
C ASP A 362 -15.36 -12.60 -2.52
N LEU A 363 -15.76 -12.20 -1.31
CA LEU A 363 -16.46 -13.04 -0.33
C LEU A 363 -17.93 -12.61 -0.17
N GLN A 364 -18.47 -11.85 -1.13
CA GLN A 364 -19.87 -11.46 -1.13
C GLN A 364 -20.74 -12.71 -1.31
N ASN A 365 -21.80 -12.82 -0.52
CA ASN A 365 -22.68 -13.98 -0.47
C ASN A 365 -22.09 -15.27 0.11
N ILE A 366 -20.90 -15.21 0.73
CA ILE A 366 -20.30 -16.35 1.42
C ILE A 366 -20.70 -16.29 2.90
N ASP A 367 -21.02 -17.44 3.50
CA ASP A 367 -21.17 -17.53 4.94
C ASP A 367 -19.81 -17.39 5.63
N LYS A 368 -19.54 -16.19 6.14
CA LYS A 368 -18.29 -15.83 6.81
C LYS A 368 -18.15 -16.47 8.20
N SER A 369 -19.22 -17.07 8.74
CA SER A 369 -19.19 -17.84 9.97
C SER A 369 -18.70 -19.27 9.73
N ASN A 370 -18.85 -19.78 8.52
CA ASN A 370 -18.31 -21.08 8.11
C ASN A 370 -16.86 -20.91 7.63
N TYR A 371 -15.92 -21.03 8.52
CA TYR A 371 -14.48 -20.94 8.24
C TYR A 371 -13.72 -22.11 8.87
N ILE A 372 -12.53 -22.37 8.31
CA ILE A 372 -11.55 -23.28 8.89
C ILE A 372 -10.40 -22.44 9.46
N SER A 373 -9.80 -22.85 10.58
CA SER A 373 -8.60 -22.19 11.07
C SER A 373 -7.45 -22.35 10.07
N GLY A 374 -6.78 -21.25 9.71
CA GLY A 374 -5.57 -21.31 8.88
C GLY A 374 -4.47 -22.19 9.49
N GLU A 375 -4.48 -22.38 10.82
CA GLU A 375 -3.57 -23.28 11.53
C GLU A 375 -3.72 -24.73 11.08
N GLU A 376 -4.88 -25.15 10.56
CA GLU A 376 -5.06 -26.47 9.97
C GLU A 376 -4.26 -26.66 8.67
N ILE A 377 -3.96 -25.60 7.96
CA ILE A 377 -3.10 -25.63 6.77
C ILE A 377 -1.64 -25.57 7.20
N SER A 378 -1.29 -24.58 8.03
CA SER A 378 0.05 -24.31 8.53
C SER A 378 0.03 -23.55 9.85
N SER A 379 0.95 -23.89 10.76
CA SER A 379 1.16 -23.13 11.99
C SER A 379 1.47 -21.65 11.77
N ASN A 380 2.07 -21.31 10.62
CA ASN A 380 2.39 -19.92 10.22
C ASN A 380 1.13 -19.09 9.94
N LEU A 381 -0.01 -19.73 9.65
CA LEU A 381 -1.29 -19.08 9.39
C LEU A 381 -2.21 -19.05 10.62
N LYS A 382 -1.69 -19.35 11.80
CA LYS A 382 -2.46 -19.28 13.05
C LYS A 382 -3.07 -17.90 13.25
N GLY A 383 -4.38 -17.86 13.52
CA GLY A 383 -5.16 -16.63 13.68
C GLY A 383 -5.87 -16.17 12.40
N LEU A 384 -5.58 -16.76 11.23
CA LEU A 384 -6.32 -16.54 10.00
C LEU A 384 -7.55 -17.45 9.97
N LYS A 385 -8.70 -16.89 9.72
CA LYS A 385 -9.94 -17.60 9.40
C LYS A 385 -9.99 -17.84 7.91
N TRP A 386 -9.76 -19.10 7.50
CA TRP A 386 -9.70 -19.47 6.10
C TRP A 386 -11.09 -19.53 5.51
N VAL A 387 -11.41 -18.55 4.68
CA VAL A 387 -12.62 -18.44 3.88
C VAL A 387 -12.21 -17.94 2.51
N THR A 388 -12.59 -18.67 1.44
CA THR A 388 -12.29 -18.31 0.05
C THR A 388 -13.58 -18.36 -0.78
N LYS A 389 -13.55 -17.75 -1.97
CA LYS A 389 -14.63 -17.89 -2.94
C LYS A 389 -14.52 -19.17 -3.78
N ILE A 390 -13.38 -19.86 -3.70
CA ILE A 390 -13.04 -20.95 -4.64
C ILE A 390 -13.80 -22.20 -4.31
N ASN A 391 -13.89 -22.55 -3.03
CA ASN A 391 -14.61 -23.73 -2.58
C ASN A 391 -15.54 -23.40 -1.42
N GLN A 392 -16.64 -22.70 -1.71
CA GLN A 392 -17.61 -22.23 -0.71
C GLN A 392 -18.36 -23.38 -0.03
N THR A 393 -18.53 -24.50 -0.74
CA THR A 393 -19.33 -25.65 -0.27
C THR A 393 -18.50 -26.67 0.49
N ASN A 394 -17.20 -26.75 0.26
CA ASN A 394 -16.32 -27.74 0.88
C ASN A 394 -14.92 -27.19 1.19
N LEU A 395 -14.84 -26.29 2.17
CA LEU A 395 -13.57 -25.71 2.65
C LEU A 395 -12.60 -26.78 3.17
N LYS A 396 -13.10 -27.90 3.71
CA LYS A 396 -12.27 -28.99 4.22
C LYS A 396 -11.46 -29.66 3.10
N ASP A 397 -12.08 -29.88 1.95
CA ASP A 397 -11.40 -30.51 0.81
C ASP A 397 -10.32 -29.57 0.26
N GLU A 398 -10.62 -28.26 0.15
CA GLU A 398 -9.63 -27.27 -0.26
C GLU A 398 -8.41 -27.28 0.69
N VAL A 399 -8.65 -27.23 1.99
CA VAL A 399 -7.58 -27.27 3.01
C VAL A 399 -6.78 -28.57 2.92
N ASN A 400 -7.42 -29.72 2.75
CA ASN A 400 -6.74 -31.01 2.61
C ASN A 400 -5.90 -31.07 1.32
N LEU A 401 -6.41 -30.57 0.21
CA LEU A 401 -5.66 -30.51 -1.05
C LEU A 401 -4.42 -29.62 -0.93
N ILE A 402 -4.55 -28.47 -0.26
CA ILE A 402 -3.41 -27.57 -0.02
C ILE A 402 -2.36 -28.28 0.88
N LYS A 403 -2.79 -28.92 1.98
CA LYS A 403 -1.88 -29.67 2.88
C LYS A 403 -1.13 -30.76 2.16
N ASN A 404 -1.84 -31.58 1.37
CA ASN A 404 -1.25 -32.65 0.59
C ASN A 404 -0.24 -32.11 -0.44
N SER A 405 -0.56 -30.96 -1.06
CA SER A 405 0.32 -30.28 -1.99
C SER A 405 1.60 -29.79 -1.30
N ILE A 406 1.48 -29.16 -0.13
CA ILE A 406 2.64 -28.72 0.67
C ILE A 406 3.51 -29.94 1.07
N GLN A 407 2.89 -31.04 1.50
CA GLN A 407 3.62 -32.26 1.87
C GLN A 407 4.37 -32.87 0.69
N TYR A 408 3.73 -32.91 -0.49
CA TYR A 408 4.37 -33.39 -1.71
C TYR A 408 5.58 -32.52 -2.08
N LEU A 409 5.43 -31.20 -2.01
CA LEU A 409 6.50 -30.25 -2.35
C LEU A 409 7.66 -30.29 -1.33
N LYS A 410 7.40 -30.54 -0.06
CA LYS A 410 8.46 -30.74 0.96
C LYS A 410 9.33 -31.96 0.69
N ASN A 411 8.79 -32.95 0.02
CA ASN A 411 9.53 -34.15 -0.38
C ASN A 411 10.30 -33.99 -1.69
N ASN A 412 10.03 -32.92 -2.46
CA ASN A 412 10.76 -32.64 -3.70
C ASN A 412 12.11 -32.01 -3.37
N LYS A 413 13.20 -32.65 -3.82
CA LYS A 413 14.57 -32.18 -3.58
C LYS A 413 15.13 -31.32 -4.71
N ASP A 414 14.44 -31.27 -5.85
CA ASP A 414 14.88 -30.51 -7.02
C ASP A 414 14.63 -29.02 -6.84
N ASN A 415 15.51 -28.22 -7.42
CA ASN A 415 15.28 -26.78 -7.52
C ASN A 415 14.04 -26.52 -8.37
N SER A 416 13.13 -25.77 -7.83
CA SER A 416 11.79 -25.63 -8.39
C SER A 416 11.25 -24.21 -8.28
N ILE A 417 10.28 -23.90 -9.13
CA ILE A 417 9.43 -22.73 -9.04
C ILE A 417 8.03 -23.18 -8.66
N ILE A 418 7.37 -22.44 -7.77
CA ILE A 418 5.95 -22.59 -7.50
C ILE A 418 5.23 -21.36 -8.04
N ILE A 419 4.22 -21.58 -8.88
CA ILE A 419 3.36 -20.56 -9.45
C ILE A 419 1.95 -20.79 -8.87
N SER A 420 1.52 -19.86 -8.03
CA SER A 420 0.23 -19.95 -7.35
C SER A 420 -0.20 -18.57 -6.85
N GLU A 421 -1.49 -18.37 -6.67
CA GLU A 421 -2.00 -17.25 -5.89
C GLU A 421 -1.86 -17.49 -4.37
N TYR A 422 -1.68 -18.75 -3.95
CA TYR A 422 -1.37 -19.14 -2.56
C TYR A 422 0.15 -19.09 -2.30
N GLN A 423 0.76 -17.93 -2.45
CA GLN A 423 2.22 -17.75 -2.40
C GLN A 423 2.83 -18.07 -1.03
N PHE A 424 2.05 -18.07 0.05
CA PHE A 424 2.53 -18.49 1.38
C PHE A 424 3.11 -19.91 1.36
N ILE A 425 2.74 -20.76 0.39
CA ILE A 425 3.26 -22.11 0.23
C ILE A 425 4.79 -22.10 0.09
N ASN A 426 5.37 -21.08 -0.55
CA ASN A 426 6.83 -20.91 -0.62
C ASN A 426 7.48 -20.77 0.76
N SER A 427 6.74 -20.24 1.76
CA SER A 427 7.24 -20.12 3.13
C SER A 427 7.22 -21.44 3.92
N GLU A 428 6.41 -22.39 3.48
CA GLU A 428 6.28 -23.72 4.10
C GLU A 428 7.36 -24.70 3.62
N ILE A 429 8.12 -24.32 2.59
CA ILE A 429 9.15 -25.15 1.99
C ILE A 429 10.50 -24.47 2.24
N ASP A 430 11.35 -25.12 3.04
CA ASP A 430 12.59 -24.51 3.53
C ASP A 430 13.71 -24.50 2.48
N HIS A 431 13.58 -25.24 1.37
CA HIS A 431 14.67 -25.48 0.43
C HIS A 431 14.18 -25.45 -1.03
N ASN A 432 15.10 -25.09 -1.93
CA ASN A 432 14.99 -25.30 -3.38
C ASN A 432 13.81 -24.64 -4.10
N ILE A 433 13.21 -23.58 -3.53
CA ILE A 433 12.17 -22.78 -4.19
C ILE A 433 12.71 -21.40 -4.54
N TYR A 434 12.66 -21.06 -5.82
CA TYR A 434 13.25 -19.83 -6.39
C TYR A 434 12.27 -19.10 -7.31
N PRO A 435 11.21 -18.47 -6.76
CA PRO A 435 10.23 -17.76 -7.60
C PRO A 435 10.93 -16.59 -8.33
N PRO A 436 10.87 -16.51 -9.66
CA PRO A 436 11.47 -15.41 -10.41
C PRO A 436 10.59 -14.16 -10.46
N ASN A 437 9.37 -14.24 -9.98
CA ASN A 437 8.43 -13.12 -9.87
C ASN A 437 7.81 -13.07 -8.48
N ARG A 438 7.40 -11.86 -8.04
CA ARG A 438 6.60 -11.72 -6.82
C ARG A 438 5.21 -12.36 -6.98
N TRP A 439 4.56 -12.18 -8.12
CA TRP A 439 3.26 -12.78 -8.44
C TRP A 439 3.10 -13.00 -9.94
N TYR A 440 2.06 -13.75 -10.32
CA TYR A 440 1.84 -14.19 -11.68
C TYR A 440 0.42 -13.90 -12.15
N THR A 441 0.07 -12.61 -12.38
CA THR A 441 -1.21 -12.21 -12.94
C THR A 441 -1.08 -11.69 -14.36
N LYS A 442 -2.09 -11.92 -15.19
CA LYS A 442 -2.13 -11.47 -16.59
C LYS A 442 -2.64 -10.04 -16.77
N ASP A 443 -2.66 -9.25 -15.73
CA ASP A 443 -3.13 -7.86 -15.78
C ASP A 443 -2.07 -6.87 -16.28
N GLY A 444 -0.87 -7.34 -16.60
CA GLY A 444 0.26 -6.51 -17.04
C GLY A 444 0.96 -5.75 -15.92
N VAL A 445 0.52 -5.88 -14.67
CA VAL A 445 1.15 -5.23 -13.50
C VAL A 445 2.27 -6.09 -12.94
N SER A 446 2.10 -7.41 -12.97
CA SER A 446 3.06 -8.38 -12.43
C SER A 446 4.33 -8.45 -13.26
N TYR A 447 4.19 -8.49 -14.57
CA TYR A 447 5.28 -8.60 -15.53
C TYR A 447 4.87 -8.01 -16.90
N PRO A 448 5.84 -7.64 -17.78
CA PRO A 448 5.56 -7.09 -19.10
C PRO A 448 4.83 -8.09 -20.01
N LEU A 449 3.66 -7.71 -20.54
CA LEU A 449 2.91 -8.48 -21.53
C LEU A 449 3.53 -8.38 -22.93
N SER A 450 3.05 -9.17 -23.90
CA SER A 450 3.64 -9.31 -25.25
C SER A 450 3.85 -8.00 -26.02
N LYS A 451 3.01 -7.00 -25.78
CA LYS A 451 3.12 -5.68 -26.42
C LYS A 451 3.99 -4.68 -25.65
N ASN A 452 4.45 -5.03 -24.46
CA ASN A 452 5.25 -4.11 -23.65
C ASN A 452 6.70 -4.09 -24.12
N ILE A 453 7.29 -2.88 -24.21
CA ILE A 453 8.68 -2.68 -24.68
C ILE A 453 9.75 -3.38 -23.81
N TYR A 454 9.41 -3.70 -22.55
CA TYR A 454 10.32 -4.42 -21.63
C TYR A 454 10.11 -5.93 -21.64
N ARG A 455 9.29 -6.46 -22.56
CA ARG A 455 8.98 -7.89 -22.63
C ARG A 455 10.23 -8.76 -22.79
N GLU A 456 11.09 -8.46 -23.77
CA GLU A 456 12.33 -9.23 -24.03
C GLU A 456 13.27 -9.17 -22.83
N TYR A 457 13.45 -7.99 -22.24
CA TYR A 457 14.24 -7.82 -21.03
C TYR A 457 13.75 -8.70 -19.86
N TYR A 458 12.42 -8.79 -19.69
CA TYR A 458 11.83 -9.66 -18.69
C TYR A 458 12.06 -11.14 -18.99
N ILE A 459 11.91 -11.57 -20.24
CA ILE A 459 12.16 -12.96 -20.64
C ILE A 459 13.62 -13.36 -20.39
N ASP A 460 14.55 -12.49 -20.71
CA ASP A 460 15.98 -12.74 -20.46
C ASP A 460 16.26 -12.83 -18.95
N PHE A 461 15.71 -11.91 -18.16
CA PHE A 461 15.79 -11.97 -16.69
C PHE A 461 15.24 -13.28 -16.15
N PHE A 462 14.06 -13.69 -16.62
CA PHE A 462 13.41 -14.92 -16.19
C PHE A 462 14.24 -16.16 -16.56
N LYS A 463 14.67 -16.28 -17.83
CA LYS A 463 15.52 -17.37 -18.30
C LYS A 463 16.81 -17.45 -17.50
N GLN A 464 17.49 -16.32 -17.30
CA GLN A 464 18.71 -16.29 -16.49
C GLN A 464 18.47 -16.89 -15.10
N LYS A 465 17.33 -16.59 -14.44
CA LYS A 465 16.99 -17.17 -13.14
C LYS A 465 16.76 -18.69 -13.20
N LEU A 466 16.15 -19.19 -14.27
CA LEU A 466 16.01 -20.63 -14.47
C LEU A 466 17.38 -21.32 -14.53
N PHE A 467 18.33 -20.75 -15.29
CA PHE A 467 19.68 -21.32 -15.43
C PHE A 467 20.52 -21.15 -14.16
N ASP A 468 20.60 -19.95 -13.60
CA ASP A 468 21.43 -19.66 -12.42
C ASP A 468 21.06 -20.53 -11.21
N LYS A 469 19.82 -20.98 -11.13
CA LYS A 469 19.29 -21.82 -10.05
C LYS A 469 19.10 -23.28 -10.43
N ASP A 470 19.52 -23.70 -11.63
CA ASP A 470 19.32 -25.06 -12.14
C ASP A 470 17.90 -25.59 -11.89
N ILE A 471 16.91 -24.81 -12.32
CA ILE A 471 15.48 -25.14 -12.11
C ILE A 471 15.11 -26.33 -12.97
N LYS A 472 14.66 -27.41 -12.34
CA LYS A 472 14.25 -28.65 -12.99
C LYS A 472 12.73 -28.77 -13.15
N ASN A 473 11.99 -28.30 -12.16
CA ASN A 473 10.57 -28.46 -12.11
C ASN A 473 9.87 -27.12 -11.89
N ILE A 474 8.71 -26.98 -12.51
CA ILE A 474 7.76 -25.90 -12.24
C ILE A 474 6.51 -26.55 -11.67
N PHE A 475 6.03 -26.06 -10.55
CA PHE A 475 4.77 -26.48 -9.97
C PHE A 475 3.74 -25.36 -10.11
N THR A 476 2.54 -25.72 -10.51
CA THR A 476 1.39 -24.82 -10.46
C THR A 476 0.38 -25.33 -9.44
N ILE A 477 -0.16 -24.43 -8.63
CA ILE A 477 -1.17 -24.75 -7.63
C ILE A 477 -2.34 -23.78 -7.82
N LEU A 478 -3.54 -24.35 -8.00
CA LEU A 478 -4.75 -23.55 -8.09
C LEU A 478 -5.13 -22.92 -6.72
N PRO A 479 -5.69 -21.71 -6.66
CA PRO A 479 -6.07 -20.90 -7.81
C PRO A 479 -4.88 -20.30 -8.55
N LEU A 480 -5.00 -20.22 -9.86
CA LEU A 480 -4.01 -19.60 -10.74
C LEU A 480 -4.72 -19.13 -12.01
N ASP A 481 -4.35 -17.96 -12.53
CA ASP A 481 -4.72 -17.58 -13.89
C ASP A 481 -3.93 -18.44 -14.90
N GLN A 482 -4.58 -19.47 -15.45
CA GLN A 482 -3.98 -20.39 -16.41
C GLN A 482 -3.38 -19.67 -17.61
N LYS A 483 -4.00 -18.56 -18.07
CA LYS A 483 -3.47 -17.76 -19.17
C LYS A 483 -2.14 -17.07 -18.82
N SER A 484 -1.88 -16.79 -17.55
CA SER A 484 -0.58 -16.28 -17.10
C SER A 484 0.51 -17.35 -17.22
N PHE A 485 0.19 -18.59 -16.90
CA PHE A 485 1.13 -19.70 -17.06
C PHE A 485 1.45 -19.96 -18.54
N ASP A 486 0.44 -20.10 -19.39
CA ASP A 486 0.60 -20.34 -20.83
C ASP A 486 1.37 -19.22 -21.55
N PHE A 487 1.28 -18.00 -20.99
CA PHE A 487 2.00 -16.86 -21.52
C PHE A 487 3.50 -16.90 -21.24
N ILE A 488 3.92 -17.47 -20.10
CA ILE A 488 5.32 -17.59 -19.71
C ILE A 488 5.95 -18.82 -20.36
N PHE A 489 5.22 -19.94 -20.37
CA PHE A 489 5.72 -21.23 -20.86
C PHE A 489 4.92 -21.70 -22.08
N LYS A 490 5.61 -21.90 -23.19
CA LYS A 490 4.99 -22.49 -24.39
C LYS A 490 4.68 -23.96 -24.11
N SER A 491 3.49 -24.42 -24.53
CA SER A 491 2.99 -25.79 -24.28
C SER A 491 3.91 -26.90 -24.81
N ASN A 492 4.64 -26.63 -25.89
CA ASN A 492 5.60 -27.60 -26.47
C ASN A 492 6.96 -27.65 -25.71
N CYS A 493 7.18 -26.74 -24.74
CA CYS A 493 8.41 -26.66 -23.96
C CYS A 493 8.26 -27.22 -22.54
N ILE A 494 7.11 -27.78 -22.21
CA ILE A 494 6.83 -28.36 -20.91
C ILE A 494 6.07 -29.67 -21.05
N LYS A 495 6.35 -30.62 -20.15
CA LYS A 495 5.56 -31.83 -19.96
C LYS A 495 4.82 -31.75 -18.64
N SER A 496 3.51 -31.71 -18.68
CA SER A 496 2.66 -31.53 -17.50
C SER A 496 2.14 -32.86 -16.97
N ILE A 497 2.19 -33.02 -15.65
CA ILE A 497 1.71 -34.20 -14.90
C ILE A 497 0.82 -33.68 -13.77
N SER A 498 -0.41 -34.18 -13.69
CA SER A 498 -1.30 -33.89 -12.54
C SER A 498 -0.85 -34.74 -11.35
N ILE A 499 -0.63 -34.10 -10.21
CA ILE A 499 -0.31 -34.76 -8.94
C ILE A 499 -1.59 -34.95 -8.11
N ASN A 500 -2.44 -33.89 -8.06
CA ASN A 500 -3.78 -33.94 -7.51
C ASN A 500 -4.66 -32.90 -8.23
N GLU A 501 -5.86 -32.64 -7.73
CA GLU A 501 -6.82 -31.74 -8.37
C GLU A 501 -6.35 -30.29 -8.50
N ILE A 502 -5.44 -29.82 -7.62
CA ILE A 502 -4.94 -28.46 -7.61
C ILE A 502 -3.43 -28.33 -7.91
N LEU A 503 -2.67 -29.42 -7.80
CA LEU A 503 -1.21 -29.42 -7.96
C LEU A 503 -0.81 -30.12 -9.26
N PHE A 504 -0.10 -29.38 -10.12
CA PHE A 504 0.48 -29.90 -11.36
C PHE A 504 1.98 -29.70 -11.35
N LYS A 505 2.72 -30.73 -11.81
CA LYS A 505 4.15 -30.68 -12.06
C LYS A 505 4.39 -30.50 -13.56
N HIS A 506 5.28 -29.55 -13.91
CA HIS A 506 5.69 -29.29 -15.28
C HIS A 506 7.20 -29.47 -15.37
N GLU A 507 7.64 -30.44 -16.15
CA GLU A 507 9.04 -30.69 -16.44
C GLU A 507 9.47 -29.84 -17.64
N LEU A 508 10.57 -29.10 -17.49
CA LEU A 508 11.13 -28.28 -18.57
C LEU A 508 11.77 -29.18 -19.62
N LEU A 509 11.35 -29.02 -20.87
CA LEU A 509 11.98 -29.64 -22.03
C LEU A 509 13.05 -28.70 -22.61
N ASN A 510 13.92 -29.23 -23.51
CA ASN A 510 15.10 -28.53 -24.04
C ASN A 510 14.83 -27.22 -24.83
N CYS A 511 13.58 -26.76 -24.95
CA CYS A 511 13.27 -25.48 -25.60
C CYS A 511 13.78 -24.23 -24.85
N PHE A 512 14.31 -24.39 -23.65
CA PHE A 512 14.92 -23.31 -22.86
C PHE A 512 16.45 -23.34 -22.91
N GLU A 513 17.03 -24.17 -23.78
CA GLU A 513 18.49 -24.15 -24.06
C GLU A 513 18.89 -22.77 -24.64
N LYS A 514 20.14 -22.37 -24.37
CA LYS A 514 20.73 -21.06 -24.66
C LYS A 514 20.59 -20.62 -26.11
#